data_9b4e00782cbe4c2e0b1cacf0f5b23df1
#
_entry.id   9b4e00782cbe4c2e0b1cacf0f5b23df1
#
_cell.length_a   1.000
_cell.length_b   1.000
_cell.length_c   1.000
_cell.angle_alpha   90.00
_cell.angle_beta   90.00
_cell.angle_gamma   90.00
#
_symmetry.space_group_name_H-M   'P 1'
#
loop_
_entity.id
_entity.type
_entity.pdbx_description
1 polymer ?
#
loop_
_entity_poly.entity_id
_entity_poly.type
_entity_poly.pdbx_seq_one_letter_code
_entity_poly.pdbx_strand_id
1 'polypeptide(L)'
;MRKHLSNVILIGILFAGLSLLLYPTVSDYWNSFHQSRTIAGYAEAVANLDQSSYEELWNRAAAYNRELAKKPNRFFLTEEEYADYESQLNVSGDGIMGYIEIPVINCSLPIYHGVDEEVLQIAVGHIEGSSLPVGGAGSHCVLSGHRGLPSA
;
A
#
# COMPACT_ATOMS: atom_id res chain seq x y z
N MET A 1 -12.51 44.79 27.83
CA MET A 1 -12.62 43.31 27.87
C MET A 1 -13.35 42.71 26.65
N ARG A 2 -14.56 43.16 26.25
CA ARG A 2 -15.31 42.58 25.10
C ARG A 2 -14.57 42.64 23.76
N LYS A 3 -13.83 43.72 23.42
CA LYS A 3 -13.09 43.86 22.17
C LYS A 3 -11.94 42.86 22.05
N HIS A 4 -11.27 42.52 23.12
CA HIS A 4 -10.19 41.51 23.10
C HIS A 4 -10.75 40.09 22.92
N LEU A 5 -11.91 39.79 23.53
CA LEU A 5 -12.57 38.50 23.36
C LEU A 5 -12.99 38.26 21.91
N SER A 6 -13.59 39.28 21.25
CA SER A 6 -13.98 39.17 19.84
C SER A 6 -12.75 38.92 18.93
N ASN A 7 -11.63 39.61 19.17
CA ASN A 7 -10.41 39.42 18.40
C ASN A 7 -9.84 38.00 18.62
N VAL A 8 -9.85 37.49 19.84
CA VAL A 8 -9.39 36.11 20.13
C VAL A 8 -10.25 35.08 19.39
N ILE A 9 -11.58 35.26 19.40
CA ILE A 9 -12.51 34.38 18.68
C ILE A 9 -12.24 34.43 17.17
N LEU A 10 -12.09 35.63 16.58
CA LEU A 10 -11.81 35.79 15.16
C LEU A 10 -10.48 35.15 14.75
N ILE A 11 -9.44 35.32 15.57
CA ILE A 11 -8.13 34.65 15.35
C ILE A 11 -8.29 33.14 15.44
N GLY A 12 -9.05 32.63 16.42
CA GLY A 12 -9.32 31.20 16.53
C GLY A 12 -10.03 30.60 15.30
N ILE A 13 -11.06 31.32 14.80
CA ILE A 13 -11.78 30.94 13.57
C ILE A 13 -10.83 30.98 12.36
N LEU A 14 -9.98 32.01 12.25
CA LEU A 14 -9.01 32.12 11.18
C LEU A 14 -8.04 30.92 11.16
N PHE A 15 -7.47 30.58 12.33
CA PHE A 15 -6.54 29.43 12.42
C PHE A 15 -7.24 28.10 12.15
N ALA A 16 -8.47 27.91 12.63
CA ALA A 16 -9.26 26.71 12.34
C ALA A 16 -9.52 26.57 10.84
N GLY A 17 -9.96 27.66 10.19
CA GLY A 17 -10.19 27.69 8.74
C GLY A 17 -8.92 27.45 7.94
N LEU A 18 -7.81 28.07 8.34
CA LEU A 18 -6.51 27.86 7.70
C LEU A 18 -6.00 26.41 7.87
N SER A 19 -6.18 25.83 9.04
CA SER A 19 -5.80 24.43 9.30
C SER A 19 -6.60 23.46 8.42
N LEU A 20 -7.92 23.68 8.28
CA LEU A 20 -8.76 22.88 7.40
C LEU A 20 -8.37 23.02 5.92
N LEU A 21 -8.01 24.24 5.51
CA LEU A 21 -7.57 24.51 4.14
C LEU A 21 -6.22 23.86 3.80
N LEU A 22 -5.28 23.88 4.75
CA LEU A 22 -3.94 23.33 4.56
C LEU A 22 -3.85 21.82 4.81
N TYR A 23 -4.83 21.25 5.51
CA TYR A 23 -4.82 19.83 5.90
C TYR A 23 -4.58 18.89 4.71
N PRO A 24 -5.29 18.99 3.57
CA PRO A 24 -5.05 18.10 2.44
C PRO A 24 -3.59 18.16 1.96
N THR A 25 -3.07 19.36 1.73
CA THR A 25 -1.69 19.55 1.22
C THR A 25 -0.63 18.99 2.18
N VAL A 26 -0.81 19.20 3.48
CA VAL A 26 0.12 18.68 4.49
C VAL A 26 0.01 17.16 4.58
N SER A 27 -1.20 16.61 4.51
CA SER A 27 -1.45 15.17 4.53
C SER A 27 -0.84 14.49 3.30
N ASP A 28 -1.04 15.05 2.11
CA ASP A 28 -0.46 14.53 0.86
C ASP A 28 1.06 14.50 0.90
N TYR A 29 1.67 15.61 1.35
CA TYR A 29 3.13 15.67 1.52
C TYR A 29 3.64 14.61 2.50
N TRP A 30 2.96 14.46 3.63
CA TRP A 30 3.31 13.48 4.65
C TRP A 30 3.18 12.03 4.13
N ASN A 31 2.08 11.71 3.47
CA ASN A 31 1.83 10.40 2.89
C ASN A 31 2.85 10.06 1.79
N SER A 32 3.10 10.99 0.86
CA SER A 32 4.10 10.82 -0.19
C SER A 32 5.51 10.56 0.37
N PHE A 33 5.90 11.26 1.43
CA PHE A 33 7.18 11.05 2.10
C PHE A 33 7.28 9.65 2.70
N HIS A 34 6.22 9.19 3.38
CA HIS A 34 6.19 7.86 3.99
C HIS A 34 6.17 6.75 2.93
N GLN A 35 5.36 6.88 1.89
CA GLN A 35 5.30 5.94 0.77
C GLN A 35 6.67 5.77 0.10
N SER A 36 7.34 6.88 -0.22
CA SER A 36 8.68 6.86 -0.82
C SER A 36 9.70 6.15 0.06
N ARG A 37 9.64 6.37 1.37
CA ARG A 37 10.52 5.72 2.34
C ARG A 37 10.26 4.23 2.47
N THR A 38 9.00 3.83 2.46
CA THR A 38 8.58 2.43 2.51
C THR A 38 9.02 1.68 1.26
N ILE A 39 8.84 2.28 0.07
CA ILE A 39 9.33 1.72 -1.19
C ILE A 39 10.86 1.58 -1.18
N ALA A 40 11.58 2.60 -0.71
CA ALA A 40 13.04 2.54 -0.61
C ALA A 40 13.51 1.42 0.32
N GLY A 41 12.86 1.24 1.48
CA GLY A 41 13.17 0.15 2.41
C GLY A 41 12.91 -1.23 1.80
N TYR A 42 11.81 -1.41 1.10
CA TYR A 42 11.53 -2.66 0.39
C TYR A 42 12.55 -2.93 -0.72
N ALA A 43 12.86 -1.92 -1.55
CA ALA A 43 13.84 -2.05 -2.62
C ALA A 43 15.25 -2.39 -2.08
N GLU A 44 15.65 -1.79 -0.94
CA GLU A 44 16.89 -2.11 -0.25
C GLU A 44 16.88 -3.56 0.28
N ALA A 45 15.77 -4.00 0.90
CA ALA A 45 15.62 -5.37 1.38
C ALA A 45 15.76 -6.38 0.24
N VAL A 46 15.11 -6.14 -0.91
CA VAL A 46 15.23 -6.99 -2.11
C VAL A 46 16.64 -6.96 -2.69
N ALA A 47 17.28 -5.78 -2.74
CA ALA A 47 18.64 -5.64 -3.27
C ALA A 47 19.70 -6.36 -2.41
N ASN A 48 19.42 -6.56 -1.13
CA ASN A 48 20.29 -7.27 -0.21
C ASN A 48 20.11 -8.80 -0.24
N LEU A 49 19.10 -9.31 -0.96
CA LEU A 49 18.96 -10.75 -1.18
C LEU A 49 20.09 -11.26 -2.08
N ASP A 50 20.63 -12.40 -1.72
CA ASP A 50 21.48 -13.14 -2.66
C ASP A 50 20.63 -13.77 -3.79
N GLN A 51 21.28 -14.17 -4.87
CA GLN A 51 20.62 -14.71 -6.05
C GLN A 51 19.73 -15.94 -5.70
N SER A 52 20.18 -16.79 -4.79
CA SER A 52 19.44 -18.00 -4.41
C SER A 52 18.18 -17.68 -3.63
N SER A 53 18.26 -16.76 -2.66
CA SER A 53 17.10 -16.28 -1.89
C SER A 53 16.08 -15.56 -2.75
N TYR A 54 16.54 -14.75 -3.72
CA TYR A 54 15.66 -14.09 -4.69
C TYR A 54 14.92 -15.11 -5.57
N GLU A 55 15.63 -16.12 -6.10
CA GLU A 55 15.02 -17.18 -6.90
C GLU A 55 14.03 -18.02 -6.09
N GLU A 56 14.34 -18.32 -4.84
CA GLU A 56 13.42 -19.03 -3.93
C GLU A 56 12.15 -18.23 -3.68
N LEU A 57 12.26 -16.93 -3.36
CA LEU A 57 11.13 -16.02 -3.17
C LEU A 57 10.21 -16.02 -4.39
N TRP A 58 10.80 -15.84 -5.57
CA TRP A 58 10.07 -15.82 -6.84
C TRP A 58 9.37 -17.13 -7.15
N ASN A 59 10.10 -18.25 -6.98
CA ASN A 59 9.58 -19.58 -7.22
C ASN A 59 8.44 -19.93 -6.27
N ARG A 60 8.54 -19.52 -5.00
CA ARG A 60 7.50 -19.69 -3.99
C ARG A 60 6.23 -18.93 -4.38
N ALA A 61 6.34 -17.67 -4.76
CA ALA A 61 5.21 -16.88 -5.20
C ALA A 61 4.56 -17.43 -6.49
N ALA A 62 5.37 -17.89 -7.45
CA ALA A 62 4.87 -18.53 -8.64
C ALA A 62 4.18 -19.89 -8.36
N ALA A 63 4.69 -20.66 -7.40
CA ALA A 63 4.05 -21.89 -6.95
C ALA A 63 2.71 -21.60 -6.26
N TYR A 64 2.65 -20.59 -5.39
CA TYR A 64 1.43 -20.10 -4.78
C TYR A 64 0.37 -19.79 -5.84
N ASN A 65 0.72 -19.02 -6.88
CA ASN A 65 -0.21 -18.68 -7.96
C ASN A 65 -0.75 -19.90 -8.70
N ARG A 66 0.10 -20.90 -8.93
CA ARG A 66 -0.32 -22.17 -9.59
C ARG A 66 -1.30 -22.98 -8.73
N GLU A 67 -1.09 -23.03 -7.42
CA GLU A 67 -2.00 -23.74 -6.50
C GLU A 67 -3.31 -22.95 -6.33
N LEU A 68 -3.22 -21.62 -6.18
CA LEU A 68 -4.39 -20.74 -6.10
C LEU A 68 -5.32 -20.88 -7.31
N ALA A 69 -4.76 -21.01 -8.52
CA ALA A 69 -5.53 -21.15 -9.75
C ALA A 69 -6.37 -22.44 -9.80
N LYS A 70 -6.02 -23.45 -9.02
CA LYS A 70 -6.75 -24.73 -8.93
C LYS A 70 -7.90 -24.68 -7.92
N LYS A 71 -7.94 -23.68 -7.04
CA LYS A 71 -8.95 -23.57 -5.98
C LYS A 71 -10.27 -23.01 -6.54
N PRO A 72 -11.40 -23.71 -6.32
CA PRO A 72 -12.72 -23.21 -6.76
C PRO A 72 -13.17 -21.97 -5.95
N ASN A 73 -12.85 -21.91 -4.66
CA ASN A 73 -13.25 -20.85 -3.73
C ASN A 73 -12.05 -20.01 -3.26
N ARG A 74 -11.17 -19.62 -4.19
CA ARG A 74 -9.90 -18.95 -3.90
C ARG A 74 -10.03 -17.59 -3.20
N PHE A 75 -11.20 -16.99 -3.18
CA PHE A 75 -11.47 -15.72 -2.49
C PHE A 75 -11.95 -15.90 -1.04
N PHE A 76 -12.00 -17.13 -0.54
CA PHE A 76 -12.35 -17.45 0.85
C PHE A 76 -11.20 -18.26 1.44
N LEU A 77 -10.22 -17.56 2.00
CA LEU A 77 -9.05 -18.18 2.61
C LEU A 77 -9.37 -18.62 4.04
N THR A 78 -8.84 -19.76 4.44
CA THR A 78 -8.77 -20.14 5.85
C THR A 78 -7.70 -19.31 6.57
N GLU A 79 -7.67 -19.33 7.90
CA GLU A 79 -6.64 -18.62 8.67
C GLU A 79 -5.21 -19.04 8.28
N GLU A 80 -5.00 -20.33 8.04
CA GLU A 80 -3.71 -20.89 7.62
C GLU A 80 -3.33 -20.40 6.20
N GLU A 81 -4.29 -20.41 5.28
CA GLU A 81 -4.09 -19.92 3.91
C GLU A 81 -3.85 -18.42 3.86
N TYR A 82 -4.48 -17.66 4.77
CA TYR A 82 -4.26 -16.24 4.91
C TYR A 82 -2.86 -15.93 5.45
N ALA A 83 -2.40 -16.68 6.44
CA ALA A 83 -1.04 -16.56 6.96
C ALA A 83 0.03 -16.90 5.88
N ASP A 84 -0.20 -17.94 5.07
CA ASP A 84 0.67 -18.23 3.91
C ASP A 84 0.66 -17.07 2.90
N TYR A 85 -0.52 -16.54 2.56
CA TYR A 85 -0.65 -15.37 1.68
C TYR A 85 0.13 -14.16 2.18
N GLU A 86 0.02 -13.80 3.46
CA GLU A 86 0.74 -12.67 4.07
C GLU A 86 2.26 -12.87 4.10
N SER A 87 2.72 -14.11 4.07
CA SER A 87 4.14 -14.44 4.02
C SER A 87 4.74 -14.30 2.63
N GLN A 88 3.91 -14.28 1.56
CA GLN A 88 4.38 -14.21 0.19
C GLN A 88 4.94 -12.82 -0.14
N LEU A 89 6.13 -12.75 -0.74
CA LEU A 89 6.79 -11.52 -1.15
C LEU A 89 7.09 -10.49 -0.02
N ASN A 90 6.82 -10.84 1.23
CA ASN A 90 7.03 -9.97 2.40
C ASN A 90 8.50 -9.98 2.84
N VAL A 91 9.38 -9.38 2.04
CA VAL A 91 10.85 -9.39 2.25
C VAL A 91 11.27 -8.50 3.41
N SER A 92 10.64 -7.33 3.54
CA SER A 92 10.94 -6.36 4.61
C SER A 92 10.28 -6.68 5.95
N GLY A 93 9.26 -7.55 5.95
CA GLY A 93 8.47 -7.86 7.14
C GLY A 93 7.39 -6.83 7.48
N ASP A 94 7.22 -5.79 6.65
CA ASP A 94 6.29 -4.68 6.87
C ASP A 94 4.94 -4.88 6.16
N GLY A 95 4.67 -6.09 5.62
CA GLY A 95 3.44 -6.39 4.87
C GLY A 95 3.42 -5.87 3.44
N ILE A 96 4.51 -5.29 2.96
CA ILE A 96 4.70 -4.89 1.56
C ILE A 96 5.10 -6.12 0.73
N MET A 97 4.46 -6.27 -0.43
CA MET A 97 4.81 -7.29 -1.42
C MET A 97 5.49 -6.72 -2.67
N GLY A 98 5.53 -5.41 -2.84
CA GLY A 98 6.09 -4.75 -3.99
C GLY A 98 5.69 -3.28 -4.06
N TYR A 99 5.92 -2.67 -5.21
CA TYR A 99 5.44 -1.33 -5.51
C TYR A 99 5.03 -1.23 -6.98
N ILE A 100 4.10 -0.34 -7.27
CA ILE A 100 3.66 -0.02 -8.63
C ILE A 100 4.21 1.34 -9.03
N GLU A 101 4.76 1.42 -10.23
CA GLU A 101 5.19 2.68 -10.84
C GLU A 101 4.38 2.96 -12.10
N ILE A 102 3.85 4.17 -12.20
CA ILE A 102 3.13 4.68 -13.36
C ILE A 102 3.82 5.97 -13.81
N PRO A 103 4.88 5.88 -14.64
CA PRO A 103 5.73 7.03 -14.98
C PRO A 103 4.98 8.17 -15.67
N VAL A 104 3.95 7.85 -16.46
CA VAL A 104 3.16 8.84 -17.21
C VAL A 104 2.49 9.88 -16.29
N ILE A 105 2.15 9.49 -15.08
CA ILE A 105 1.53 10.36 -14.07
C ILE A 105 2.44 10.61 -12.86
N ASN A 106 3.72 10.19 -12.96
CA ASN A 106 4.70 10.30 -11.88
C ASN A 106 4.19 9.73 -10.55
N CYS A 107 3.57 8.57 -10.61
CA CYS A 107 2.98 7.87 -9.45
C CYS A 107 3.84 6.66 -9.11
N SER A 108 4.19 6.51 -7.83
CA SER A 108 4.85 5.33 -7.27
C SER A 108 4.22 5.03 -5.92
N LEU A 109 3.59 3.86 -5.78
CA LEU A 109 2.82 3.47 -4.61
C LEU A 109 3.23 2.07 -4.13
N PRO A 110 3.38 1.86 -2.82
CA PRO A 110 3.61 0.53 -2.27
C PRO A 110 2.35 -0.34 -2.42
N ILE A 111 2.57 -1.64 -2.60
CA ILE A 111 1.51 -2.64 -2.67
C ILE A 111 1.58 -3.46 -1.39
N TYR A 112 0.51 -3.44 -0.61
CA TYR A 112 0.34 -4.23 0.60
C TYR A 112 -0.53 -5.45 0.38
N HIS A 113 -0.42 -6.42 1.29
CA HIS A 113 -1.37 -7.53 1.38
C HIS A 113 -2.74 -7.01 1.85
N GLY A 114 -3.81 -7.54 1.25
CA GLY A 114 -5.17 -7.18 1.60
C GLY A 114 -5.63 -5.82 1.08
N VAL A 115 -6.91 -5.52 1.31
CA VAL A 115 -7.58 -4.29 0.88
C VAL A 115 -8.35 -3.64 2.03
N ASP A 116 -7.86 -3.80 3.24
CA ASP A 116 -8.43 -3.18 4.43
C ASP A 116 -8.40 -1.65 4.33
N GLU A 117 -9.31 -1.00 5.04
CA GLU A 117 -9.43 0.46 5.01
C GLU A 117 -8.12 1.15 5.35
N GLU A 118 -7.38 0.62 6.32
CA GLU A 118 -6.08 1.15 6.75
C GLU A 118 -5.03 1.11 5.62
N VAL A 119 -5.00 0.03 4.84
CA VAL A 119 -4.13 -0.12 3.67
C VAL A 119 -4.54 0.87 2.58
N LEU A 120 -5.84 0.92 2.25
CA LEU A 120 -6.33 1.75 1.16
C LEU A 120 -6.21 3.26 1.43
N GLN A 121 -6.10 3.68 2.69
CA GLN A 121 -5.86 5.09 3.03
C GLN A 121 -4.44 5.58 2.69
N ILE A 122 -3.47 4.68 2.59
CA ILE A 122 -2.05 5.04 2.45
C ILE A 122 -1.36 4.43 1.23
N ALA A 123 -1.97 3.42 0.59
CA ALA A 123 -1.30 2.57 -0.39
C ALA A 123 -2.28 1.93 -1.38
N VAL A 124 -1.73 1.05 -2.19
CA VAL A 124 -2.48 0.10 -3.00
C VAL A 124 -2.51 -1.24 -2.28
N GLY A 125 -3.69 -1.87 -2.21
CA GLY A 125 -3.90 -3.19 -1.65
C GLY A 125 -4.00 -4.26 -2.73
N HIS A 126 -3.40 -5.42 -2.49
CA HIS A 126 -3.56 -6.59 -3.35
C HIS A 126 -4.78 -7.39 -2.89
N ILE A 127 -5.70 -7.69 -3.80
CA ILE A 127 -6.90 -8.47 -3.49
C ILE A 127 -6.50 -9.94 -3.30
N GLU A 128 -6.66 -10.44 -2.09
CA GLU A 128 -6.49 -11.84 -1.73
C GLU A 128 -7.37 -12.76 -2.62
N GLY A 129 -6.85 -13.93 -2.97
CA GLY A 129 -7.51 -14.81 -3.93
C GLY A 129 -7.30 -14.43 -5.40
N SER A 130 -6.70 -13.28 -5.70
CA SER A 130 -6.11 -12.98 -7.01
C SER A 130 -4.63 -13.44 -7.05
N SER A 131 -4.04 -13.50 -8.23
CA SER A 131 -2.63 -13.92 -8.37
C SER A 131 -1.69 -12.86 -7.81
N LEU A 132 -0.64 -13.28 -7.11
CA LEU A 132 0.46 -12.39 -6.70
C LEU A 132 1.12 -11.70 -7.92
N PRO A 133 1.69 -10.50 -7.77
CA PRO A 133 2.18 -9.65 -8.85
C PRO A 133 3.53 -10.12 -9.44
N VAL A 134 3.70 -11.42 -9.67
CA VAL A 134 4.90 -12.01 -10.29
C VAL A 134 4.72 -12.38 -11.76
N GLY A 135 3.55 -12.05 -12.32
CA GLY A 135 3.25 -12.35 -13.73
C GLY A 135 3.06 -13.84 -14.01
N GLY A 136 3.23 -14.20 -15.29
CA GLY A 136 3.09 -15.57 -15.79
C GLY A 136 1.79 -15.80 -16.58
N ALA A 137 1.80 -16.78 -17.47
CA ALA A 137 0.65 -17.14 -18.28
C ALA A 137 -0.49 -17.68 -17.38
N GLY A 138 -1.72 -17.17 -17.57
CA GLY A 138 -2.89 -17.57 -16.81
C GLY A 138 -2.97 -16.94 -15.41
N SER A 139 -2.06 -16.03 -15.04
CA SER A 139 -2.16 -15.24 -13.80
C SER A 139 -3.03 -14.00 -14.01
N HIS A 140 -3.75 -13.59 -12.96
CA HIS A 140 -4.52 -12.37 -12.91
C HIS A 140 -4.36 -11.71 -11.53
N CYS A 141 -3.45 -10.75 -11.45
CA CYS A 141 -3.24 -9.93 -10.25
C CYS A 141 -4.26 -8.80 -10.24
N VAL A 142 -4.90 -8.58 -9.10
CA VAL A 142 -5.86 -7.48 -8.91
C VAL A 142 -5.37 -6.59 -7.78
N LEU A 143 -5.18 -5.33 -8.10
CA LEU A 143 -4.80 -4.28 -7.16
C LEU A 143 -5.97 -3.30 -7.00
N SER A 144 -6.20 -2.86 -5.77
CA SER A 144 -7.21 -1.87 -5.40
C SER A 144 -6.55 -0.66 -4.77
N GLY A 145 -7.06 0.51 -5.10
CA GLY A 145 -6.60 1.76 -4.52
C GLY A 145 -7.68 2.83 -4.65
N HIS A 146 -7.62 3.83 -3.79
CA HIS A 146 -8.53 4.96 -3.89
C HIS A 146 -8.24 5.82 -5.12
N ARG A 147 -9.29 6.36 -5.70
CA ARG A 147 -9.20 7.32 -6.80
C ARG A 147 -9.36 8.73 -6.25
N GLY A 148 -8.25 9.47 -6.15
CA GLY A 148 -8.31 10.90 -5.87
C GLY A 148 -8.90 11.22 -4.49
N LEU A 149 -8.33 10.66 -3.44
CA LEU A 149 -8.57 11.15 -2.09
C LEU A 149 -8.06 12.58 -1.99
N PRO A 150 -8.73 13.48 -1.23
CA PRO A 150 -8.21 14.83 -0.96
C PRO A 150 -6.86 14.85 -0.26
N SER A 151 -6.42 13.69 0.25
CA SER A 151 -5.17 13.47 0.97
C SER A 151 -4.30 12.37 0.35
N ALA A 152 -4.54 11.98 -0.89
CA ALA A 152 -3.78 10.96 -1.61
C ALA A 152 -3.55 11.35 -3.08
#